data_a2e926318243e23353ad9daf27e96f73
#
_entry.id   a2e926318243e23353ad9daf27e96f73
#
_cell.length_a   1.000
_cell.length_b   1.000
_cell.length_c   1.000
_cell.angle_alpha   90.00
_cell.angle_beta   90.00
_cell.angle_gamma   90.00
#
_symmetry.space_group_name_H-M   'P 1'
#
loop_
_entity.id
_entity.type
_entity.pdbx_description
1 polymer ?
#
loop_
_entity_poly.entity_id
_entity_poly.type
_entity_poly.pdbx_seq_one_letter_code
_entity_poly.pdbx_strand_id
1 'polypeptide(L)'
;MHQSGPAGLSGLCRVTDHLYLSNGRAANDPSQLTRGQITCIVNVTETKSSCPPPPGVEEYIHIPVSDSPVSPLRDHFDQVADKVQHTAERGGRTLVHCNAGVSRSAALCMAYLLKHRGVTLLEAHGWVKTCRPMVRPNNGFWEQLIGYEMELRGCNSVRMVPSSMGQIPDIYEEEAKNMMPL
;
A
#
# COMPACT_ATOMS: atom_id res chain seq x y z
N MET A 1 9.13 -12.80 22.32
CA MET A 1 8.97 -12.43 21.49
C MET A 1 8.97 -13.02 20.46
N HIS A 2 8.62 -13.14 19.83
CA HIS A 2 8.83 -13.79 18.83
C HIS A 2 8.82 -13.06 17.74
N GLN A 3 9.42 -13.25 17.02
CA GLN A 3 9.48 -12.64 15.99
C GLN A 3 8.82 -13.19 15.05
N SER A 4 8.27 -12.73 14.55
CA SER A 4 7.62 -13.15 13.50
C SER A 4 8.53 -13.16 12.42
N GLY A 5 8.68 -14.18 11.81
CA GLY A 5 9.23 -14.25 10.52
C GLY A 5 8.47 -13.34 9.61
N PRO A 6 8.86 -13.24 8.36
CA PRO A 6 8.11 -12.47 7.40
C PRO A 6 6.70 -12.96 7.50
N ALA A 7 5.81 -12.01 7.65
CA ALA A 7 4.41 -12.31 7.72
C ALA A 7 4.02 -13.00 6.50
N GLY A 8 4.06 -14.01 6.13
CA GLY A 8 3.76 -14.67 4.91
C GLY A 8 2.68 -14.00 4.10
N LEU A 9 2.26 -14.62 3.06
CA LEU A 9 1.25 -14.07 2.15
C LEU A 9 -0.09 -13.91 2.82
N SER A 10 -0.33 -14.63 3.91
CA SER A 10 -1.63 -14.69 4.56
C SER A 10 -1.78 -13.82 5.78
N GLY A 11 -0.75 -13.10 6.17
CA GLY A 11 -0.80 -12.31 7.40
C GLY A 11 -0.81 -10.81 7.19
N LEU A 12 -0.90 -10.08 8.29
CA LEU A 12 -0.76 -8.63 8.27
C LEU A 12 0.74 -8.31 8.19
N CYS A 13 1.12 -7.46 7.24
CA CYS A 13 2.50 -7.06 7.08
C CYS A 13 2.70 -5.69 7.73
N ARG A 14 3.63 -5.59 8.66
CA ARG A 14 3.86 -4.37 9.38
C ARG A 14 4.76 -3.44 8.57
N VAL A 15 4.22 -2.29 8.16
CA VAL A 15 4.97 -1.27 7.43
C VAL A 15 5.64 -0.31 8.41
N THR A 16 4.88 0.15 9.41
CA THR A 16 5.41 0.92 10.54
C THR A 16 4.75 0.38 11.80
N ASP A 17 5.07 0.95 12.95
CA ASP A 17 4.40 0.58 14.21
C ASP A 17 2.89 0.83 14.14
N HIS A 18 2.45 1.70 13.25
CA HIS A 18 1.05 2.12 13.18
C HIS A 18 0.39 1.90 11.84
N LEU A 19 1.09 1.28 10.87
CA LEU A 19 0.54 1.03 9.54
C LEU A 19 0.81 -0.41 9.12
N TYR A 20 -0.25 -1.11 8.74
CA TYR A 20 -0.18 -2.49 8.30
C TYR A 20 -0.81 -2.64 6.91
N LEU A 21 -0.37 -3.65 6.19
CA LEU A 21 -0.77 -3.93 4.82
C LEU A 21 -1.10 -5.41 4.70
N SER A 22 -2.18 -5.76 4.00
CA SER A 22 -2.52 -7.17 3.80
C SER A 22 -3.41 -7.38 2.58
N ASN A 23 -3.69 -8.65 2.30
CA ASN A 23 -4.73 -9.02 1.35
C ASN A 23 -6.10 -8.98 2.05
N GLY A 24 -7.16 -9.24 1.27
CA GLY A 24 -8.51 -9.20 1.81
C GLY A 24 -8.81 -10.31 2.80
N ARG A 25 -8.22 -11.49 2.61
CA ARG A 25 -8.45 -12.61 3.51
C ARG A 25 -7.97 -12.30 4.93
N ALA A 26 -6.74 -11.78 5.05
CA ALA A 26 -6.21 -11.43 6.36
C ALA A 26 -7.00 -10.29 6.99
N ALA A 27 -7.44 -9.33 6.18
CA ALA A 27 -8.21 -8.20 6.66
C ALA A 27 -9.60 -8.59 7.17
N ASN A 28 -10.09 -9.77 6.78
CA ASN A 28 -11.38 -10.28 7.23
C ASN A 28 -11.25 -11.37 8.30
N ASP A 29 -10.06 -11.50 8.87
CA ASP A 29 -9.81 -12.48 9.95
C ASP A 29 -9.79 -11.74 11.30
N PRO A 30 -10.87 -11.84 12.10
CA PRO A 30 -10.94 -11.11 13.35
C PRO A 30 -9.79 -11.40 14.31
N SER A 31 -9.28 -12.63 14.32
CA SER A 31 -8.19 -12.95 15.25
C SER A 31 -6.89 -12.23 14.88
N GLN A 32 -6.61 -12.05 13.58
CA GLN A 32 -5.44 -11.29 13.17
C GLN A 32 -5.59 -9.82 13.49
N LEU A 33 -6.78 -9.25 13.26
CA LEU A 33 -7.06 -7.87 13.57
C LEU A 33 -6.89 -7.59 15.07
N THR A 34 -7.37 -8.50 15.89
CA THR A 34 -7.26 -8.36 17.35
C THR A 34 -5.81 -8.48 17.80
N ARG A 35 -5.08 -9.49 17.30
CA ARG A 35 -3.67 -9.64 17.65
C ARG A 35 -2.83 -8.45 17.21
N GLY A 36 -3.15 -7.91 16.03
CA GLY A 36 -2.45 -6.72 15.52
C GLY A 36 -2.88 -5.44 16.19
N GLN A 37 -3.93 -5.48 17.02
CA GLN A 37 -4.47 -4.30 17.68
C GLN A 37 -4.86 -3.22 16.67
N ILE A 38 -5.47 -3.65 15.57
CA ILE A 38 -5.91 -2.76 14.51
C ILE A 38 -7.13 -1.97 14.98
N THR A 39 -7.09 -0.64 14.85
CA THR A 39 -8.18 0.24 15.26
C THR A 39 -8.89 0.90 14.09
N CYS A 40 -8.24 0.93 12.91
CA CYS A 40 -8.80 1.55 11.71
C CYS A 40 -8.52 0.66 10.51
N ILE A 41 -9.52 0.41 9.69
CA ILE A 41 -9.36 -0.37 8.46
C ILE A 41 -9.68 0.51 7.26
N VAL A 42 -8.80 0.48 6.26
CA VAL A 42 -9.03 1.11 4.96
C VAL A 42 -9.13 0.00 3.92
N ASN A 43 -10.34 -0.24 3.44
CA ASN A 43 -10.62 -1.25 2.45
C ASN A 43 -10.62 -0.60 1.07
N VAL A 44 -9.63 -0.94 0.24
CA VAL A 44 -9.48 -0.36 -1.10
C VAL A 44 -9.85 -1.43 -2.12
N THR A 45 -11.08 -1.87 -2.06
CA THR A 45 -11.63 -2.82 -3.03
C THR A 45 -13.01 -2.34 -3.45
N GLU A 46 -13.53 -2.91 -4.52
CA GLU A 46 -14.86 -2.57 -4.98
C GLU A 46 -15.95 -3.20 -4.12
N THR A 47 -15.61 -4.18 -3.29
CA THR A 47 -16.56 -4.93 -2.50
C THR A 47 -16.40 -4.59 -1.02
N LYS A 48 -17.52 -4.26 -0.36
CA LYS A 48 -17.51 -4.07 1.08
C LYS A 48 -17.32 -5.42 1.78
N SER A 49 -16.73 -5.35 2.97
CA SER A 49 -16.63 -6.54 3.81
C SER A 49 -18.02 -7.02 4.19
N SER A 50 -18.23 -8.34 4.14
CA SER A 50 -19.49 -8.94 4.55
C SER A 50 -19.56 -9.18 6.05
N CYS A 51 -18.43 -9.06 6.75
CA CYS A 51 -18.39 -9.31 8.20
C CYS A 51 -18.11 -8.01 8.94
N PRO A 52 -18.79 -7.76 10.06
CA PRO A 52 -18.46 -6.59 10.87
C PRO A 52 -17.06 -6.77 11.48
N PRO A 53 -16.30 -5.68 11.64
CA PRO A 53 -15.00 -5.78 12.27
C PRO A 53 -15.13 -6.11 13.75
N PRO A 54 -14.08 -6.66 14.37
CA PRO A 54 -14.12 -6.95 15.81
C PRO A 54 -14.17 -5.66 16.64
N PRO A 55 -14.53 -5.77 17.93
CA PRO A 55 -14.76 -4.58 18.76
C PRO A 55 -13.62 -3.59 18.86
N GLY A 56 -12.37 -4.04 18.66
CA GLY A 56 -11.24 -3.11 18.74
C GLY A 56 -11.11 -2.19 17.54
N VAL A 57 -11.80 -2.47 16.45
CA VAL A 57 -11.75 -1.65 15.24
C VAL A 57 -12.82 -0.58 15.36
N GLU A 58 -12.36 0.66 15.51
CA GLU A 58 -13.25 1.81 15.75
C GLU A 58 -13.67 2.51 14.46
N GLU A 59 -12.87 2.39 13.40
CA GLU A 59 -13.14 3.07 12.13
C GLU A 59 -12.96 2.13 10.97
N TYR A 60 -13.84 2.28 9.98
CA TYR A 60 -13.78 1.49 8.76
C TYR A 60 -14.05 2.42 7.59
N ILE A 61 -13.09 2.52 6.67
CA ILE A 61 -13.19 3.37 5.48
C ILE A 61 -13.18 2.48 4.26
N HIS A 62 -14.16 2.68 3.39
CA HIS A 62 -14.26 1.91 2.14
C HIS A 62 -14.02 2.84 0.95
N ILE A 63 -13.01 2.51 0.14
CA ILE A 63 -12.66 3.24 -1.07
C ILE A 63 -12.82 2.26 -2.23
N PRO A 64 -13.95 2.35 -2.96
CA PRO A 64 -14.27 1.36 -3.99
C PRO A 64 -13.54 1.65 -5.30
N VAL A 65 -12.23 1.44 -5.33
CA VAL A 65 -11.38 1.67 -6.50
C VAL A 65 -10.89 0.34 -7.03
N SER A 66 -10.94 0.15 -8.35
CA SER A 66 -10.46 -1.07 -8.99
C SER A 66 -8.95 -1.04 -9.17
N ASP A 67 -8.34 -2.21 -9.38
CA ASP A 67 -6.91 -2.31 -9.65
C ASP A 67 -6.68 -2.18 -11.14
N SER A 68 -6.90 -0.98 -11.66
CA SER A 68 -6.74 -0.67 -13.07
C SER A 68 -5.80 0.53 -13.21
N PRO A 69 -4.95 0.54 -14.24
CA PRO A 69 -4.05 1.68 -14.45
C PRO A 69 -4.76 3.02 -14.61
N VAL A 70 -6.03 3.00 -15.01
CA VAL A 70 -6.80 4.25 -15.18
C VAL A 70 -7.62 4.62 -13.96
N SER A 71 -7.61 3.82 -12.90
CA SER A 71 -8.36 4.12 -11.69
C SER A 71 -7.73 5.30 -10.96
N PRO A 72 -8.53 6.28 -10.52
CA PRO A 72 -8.00 7.52 -9.92
C PRO A 72 -7.67 7.33 -8.43
N LEU A 73 -6.70 6.51 -8.13
CA LEU A 73 -6.31 6.24 -6.75
C LEU A 73 -5.73 7.49 -6.08
N ARG A 74 -5.09 8.35 -6.86
CA ARG A 74 -4.47 9.57 -6.32
C ARG A 74 -5.49 10.47 -5.64
N ASP A 75 -6.74 10.44 -6.05
CA ASP A 75 -7.78 11.23 -5.42
C ASP A 75 -7.93 10.91 -3.94
N HIS A 76 -7.43 9.76 -3.50
CA HIS A 76 -7.54 9.29 -2.13
C HIS A 76 -6.22 9.31 -1.37
N PHE A 77 -5.12 9.70 -2.01
CA PHE A 77 -3.81 9.67 -1.36
C PHE A 77 -3.76 10.51 -0.09
N ASP A 78 -4.17 11.77 -0.18
CA ASP A 78 -4.12 12.65 0.99
C ASP A 78 -5.05 12.18 2.10
N GLN A 79 -6.27 11.79 1.74
CA GLN A 79 -7.24 11.33 2.72
C GLN A 79 -6.71 10.15 3.53
N VAL A 80 -6.17 9.15 2.82
CA VAL A 80 -5.68 7.94 3.49
C VAL A 80 -4.41 8.23 4.26
N ALA A 81 -3.47 8.96 3.65
CA ALA A 81 -2.21 9.29 4.31
C ALA A 81 -2.47 10.04 5.62
N ASP A 82 -3.37 11.02 5.60
CA ASP A 82 -3.68 11.79 6.78
C ASP A 82 -4.44 10.97 7.82
N LYS A 83 -5.30 10.05 7.37
CA LYS A 83 -6.01 9.17 8.30
C LYS A 83 -5.05 8.25 9.04
N VAL A 84 -4.08 7.70 8.32
CA VAL A 84 -3.04 6.86 8.94
C VAL A 84 -2.27 7.67 9.98
N GLN A 85 -1.91 8.91 9.63
CA GLN A 85 -1.14 9.77 10.55
C GLN A 85 -1.94 10.13 11.80
N HIS A 86 -3.19 10.54 11.63
CA HIS A 86 -4.04 10.89 12.78
C HIS A 86 -4.29 9.69 13.67
N THR A 87 -4.50 8.52 13.09
CA THR A 87 -4.70 7.31 13.87
C THR A 87 -3.45 6.99 14.68
N ALA A 88 -2.27 7.14 14.06
CA ALA A 88 -1.00 6.91 14.75
C ALA A 88 -0.80 7.88 15.92
N GLU A 89 -1.16 9.13 15.72
CA GLU A 89 -1.01 10.15 16.76
C GLU A 89 -1.87 9.87 17.99
N ARG A 90 -2.96 9.12 17.81
CA ARG A 90 -3.81 8.71 18.91
C ARG A 90 -3.46 7.33 19.46
N GLY A 91 -2.32 6.78 19.03
CA GLY A 91 -1.87 5.49 19.50
C GLY A 91 -2.52 4.31 18.81
N GLY A 92 -3.29 4.54 17.74
CA GLY A 92 -3.97 3.47 17.02
C GLY A 92 -3.13 2.88 15.90
N ARG A 93 -3.68 1.89 15.23
CA ARG A 93 -3.03 1.22 14.11
C ARG A 93 -4.00 1.06 12.95
N THR A 94 -3.54 1.40 11.76
CA THR A 94 -4.34 1.33 10.54
C THR A 94 -3.91 0.13 9.70
N LEU A 95 -4.89 -0.62 9.22
CA LEU A 95 -4.67 -1.65 8.20
C LEU A 95 -5.22 -1.16 6.88
N VAL A 96 -4.36 -1.11 5.85
CA VAL A 96 -4.79 -0.80 4.49
C VAL A 96 -4.73 -2.11 3.71
N HIS A 97 -5.85 -2.48 3.07
CA HIS A 97 -5.88 -3.73 2.32
C HIS A 97 -6.64 -3.59 1.01
N CYS A 98 -6.36 -4.48 0.09
CA CYS A 98 -7.15 -4.67 -1.12
C CYS A 98 -7.37 -6.17 -1.27
N ASN A 99 -7.60 -6.67 -2.48
CA ASN A 99 -7.83 -8.11 -2.64
C ASN A 99 -6.55 -8.92 -2.45
N ALA A 100 -5.53 -8.65 -3.25
CA ALA A 100 -4.28 -9.40 -3.17
C ALA A 100 -3.24 -8.77 -2.24
N GLY A 101 -3.41 -7.49 -1.90
CA GLY A 101 -2.43 -6.78 -1.10
C GLY A 101 -1.15 -6.50 -1.87
N VAL A 102 -1.26 -6.27 -3.18
CA VAL A 102 -0.11 -6.15 -4.08
C VAL A 102 -0.03 -4.76 -4.72
N SER A 103 -1.15 -4.18 -5.11
CA SER A 103 -1.15 -2.97 -5.93
C SER A 103 -1.84 -1.78 -5.26
N ARG A 104 -3.17 -1.82 -5.08
CA ARG A 104 -3.93 -0.68 -4.55
C ARG A 104 -3.49 -0.29 -3.14
N SER A 105 -3.49 -1.25 -2.24
CA SER A 105 -3.13 -0.97 -0.84
C SER A 105 -1.66 -0.62 -0.72
N ALA A 106 -0.80 -1.26 -1.51
CA ALA A 106 0.62 -0.95 -1.50
C ALA A 106 0.88 0.50 -1.94
N ALA A 107 0.19 0.95 -2.99
CA ALA A 107 0.35 2.33 -3.47
C ALA A 107 -0.08 3.34 -2.39
N LEU A 108 -1.16 3.05 -1.66
CA LEU A 108 -1.59 3.94 -0.58
C LEU A 108 -0.60 3.98 0.57
N CYS A 109 0.02 2.85 0.91
CA CYS A 109 1.07 2.83 1.92
C CYS A 109 2.27 3.66 1.48
N MET A 110 2.64 3.57 0.19
CA MET A 110 3.73 4.38 -0.34
C MET A 110 3.40 5.86 -0.29
N ALA A 111 2.15 6.24 -0.60
CA ALA A 111 1.72 7.63 -0.50
C ALA A 111 1.83 8.17 0.92
N TYR A 112 1.47 7.35 1.91
CA TYR A 112 1.63 7.74 3.31
C TYR A 112 3.10 8.00 3.65
N LEU A 113 3.98 7.10 3.24
CA LEU A 113 5.40 7.25 3.53
C LEU A 113 5.96 8.52 2.88
N LEU A 114 5.54 8.81 1.65
CA LEU A 114 5.94 10.04 0.97
C LEU A 114 5.51 11.28 1.76
N LYS A 115 4.26 11.31 2.19
CA LYS A 115 3.70 12.52 2.80
C LYS A 115 4.16 12.73 4.23
N HIS A 116 4.19 11.68 5.03
CA HIS A 116 4.38 11.81 6.48
C HIS A 116 5.70 11.26 7.01
N ARG A 117 6.45 10.53 6.22
CA ARG A 117 7.74 10.00 6.67
C ARG A 117 8.92 10.63 5.92
N GLY A 118 8.66 11.54 5.00
CA GLY A 118 9.70 12.33 4.34
C GLY A 118 10.68 11.55 3.48
N VAL A 119 10.29 10.40 2.98
CA VAL A 119 11.15 9.57 2.13
C VAL A 119 10.85 9.81 0.66
N THR A 120 11.77 9.41 -0.22
CA THR A 120 11.55 9.46 -1.66
C THR A 120 10.63 8.30 -2.08
N LEU A 121 10.08 8.39 -3.29
CA LEU A 121 9.26 7.30 -3.82
C LEU A 121 10.08 6.02 -3.95
N LEU A 122 11.33 6.14 -4.38
CA LEU A 122 12.21 4.98 -4.46
C LEU A 122 12.37 4.32 -3.09
N GLU A 123 12.59 5.12 -2.06
CA GLU A 123 12.72 4.61 -0.68
C GLU A 123 11.42 4.01 -0.18
N ALA A 124 10.29 4.66 -0.48
CA ALA A 124 8.98 4.15 -0.06
C ALA A 124 8.70 2.79 -0.67
N HIS A 125 9.01 2.63 -1.95
CA HIS A 125 8.83 1.34 -2.62
C HIS A 125 9.70 0.26 -1.96
N GLY A 126 10.98 0.55 -1.73
CA GLY A 126 11.88 -0.41 -1.09
C GLY A 126 11.39 -0.79 0.30
N TRP A 127 10.89 0.19 1.05
CA TRP A 127 10.36 -0.03 2.39
C TRP A 127 9.18 -1.01 2.36
N VAL A 128 8.17 -0.73 1.52
CA VAL A 128 6.97 -1.56 1.47
C VAL A 128 7.30 -2.94 0.91
N LYS A 129 8.17 -3.01 -0.08
CA LYS A 129 8.57 -4.28 -0.68
C LYS A 129 9.34 -5.17 0.30
N THR A 130 10.12 -4.57 1.20
CA THR A 130 10.78 -5.33 2.26
C THR A 130 9.77 -5.95 3.21
N CYS A 131 8.69 -5.23 3.52
CA CYS A 131 7.64 -5.73 4.40
C CYS A 131 6.78 -6.80 3.73
N ARG A 132 6.55 -6.67 2.42
CA ARG A 132 5.69 -7.58 1.67
C ARG A 132 6.27 -7.75 0.26
N PRO A 133 7.09 -8.79 0.04
CA PRO A 133 7.91 -8.91 -1.19
C PRO A 133 7.16 -8.96 -2.51
N MET A 134 5.87 -9.36 -2.51
CA MET A 134 5.12 -9.46 -3.75
C MET A 134 4.49 -8.12 -4.17
N VAL A 135 4.73 -7.04 -3.44
CA VAL A 135 4.16 -5.73 -3.76
C VAL A 135 4.60 -5.28 -5.15
N ARG A 136 3.61 -4.88 -5.95
CA ARG A 136 3.86 -4.42 -7.32
C ARG A 136 2.67 -3.56 -7.77
N PRO A 137 2.69 -2.25 -7.49
CA PRO A 137 1.62 -1.36 -7.98
C PRO A 137 1.54 -1.41 -9.50
N ASN A 138 0.33 -1.30 -10.05
CA ASN A 138 0.21 -1.26 -11.50
C ASN A 138 0.84 0.03 -12.05
N ASN A 139 1.10 0.06 -13.35
CA ASN A 139 1.86 1.17 -13.94
C ASN A 139 1.13 2.51 -13.85
N GLY A 140 -0.20 2.50 -13.89
CA GLY A 140 -0.97 3.73 -13.69
C GLY A 140 -0.82 4.30 -12.29
N PHE A 141 -0.76 3.43 -11.29
CA PHE A 141 -0.52 3.86 -9.92
C PHE A 141 0.90 4.39 -9.74
N TRP A 142 1.87 3.78 -10.43
CA TRP A 142 3.23 4.33 -10.43
C TRP A 142 3.25 5.76 -10.98
N GLU A 143 2.55 6.00 -12.09
CA GLU A 143 2.49 7.36 -12.65
C GLU A 143 1.88 8.33 -11.66
N GLN A 144 0.83 7.91 -10.96
CA GLN A 144 0.19 8.76 -9.97
C GLN A 144 1.10 9.03 -8.78
N LEU A 145 1.84 8.02 -8.33
CA LEU A 145 2.81 8.19 -7.24
C LEU A 145 3.96 9.10 -7.64
N ILE A 146 4.43 9.00 -8.88
CA ILE A 146 5.48 9.87 -9.41
C ILE A 146 5.01 11.33 -9.39
N GLY A 147 3.77 11.58 -9.84
CA GLY A 147 3.19 12.92 -9.78
C GLY A 147 3.03 13.43 -8.35
N TYR A 148 2.66 12.54 -7.44
CA TYR A 148 2.48 12.89 -6.03
C TYR A 148 3.83 13.25 -5.38
N GLU A 149 4.87 12.48 -5.70
CA GLU A 149 6.21 12.81 -5.21
C GLU A 149 6.65 14.19 -5.71
N MET A 150 6.42 14.48 -6.98
CA MET A 150 6.76 15.80 -7.53
C MET A 150 6.01 16.91 -6.80
N GLU A 151 4.74 16.69 -6.51
CA GLU A 151 3.94 17.68 -5.79
C GLU A 151 4.46 17.91 -4.38
N LEU A 152 4.85 16.84 -3.68
CA LEU A 152 5.27 16.94 -2.28
C LEU A 152 6.72 17.39 -2.12
N ARG A 153 7.61 16.98 -3.03
CA ARG A 153 9.04 17.15 -2.86
C ARG A 153 9.69 18.05 -3.92
N GLY A 154 9.00 18.30 -5.02
CA GLY A 154 9.56 19.12 -6.10
C GLY A 154 10.57 18.39 -6.99
N CYS A 155 10.70 17.07 -6.83
CA CYS A 155 11.62 16.27 -7.66
C CYS A 155 11.12 14.83 -7.70
N ASN A 156 11.67 14.04 -8.61
CA ASN A 156 11.29 12.65 -8.79
C ASN A 156 12.49 11.72 -8.59
N SER A 157 12.29 10.65 -7.84
CA SER A 157 13.28 9.60 -7.66
C SER A 157 13.04 8.40 -8.56
N VAL A 158 11.86 8.31 -9.18
CA VAL A 158 11.47 7.24 -10.09
C VAL A 158 10.88 7.88 -11.35
N ARG A 159 11.18 7.31 -12.51
CA ARG A 159 10.64 7.77 -13.80
C ARG A 159 10.09 6.60 -14.57
N MET A 160 9.09 6.86 -15.40
CA MET A 160 8.59 5.85 -16.34
C MET A 160 9.52 5.82 -17.55
N VAL A 161 9.86 4.63 -18.00
CA VAL A 161 10.73 4.43 -19.15
C VAL A 161 10.09 3.44 -20.11
N PRO A 162 10.37 3.53 -21.42
CA PRO A 162 9.81 2.59 -22.39
C PRO A 162 10.41 1.21 -22.25
N SER A 163 9.61 0.19 -22.52
CA SER A 163 10.06 -1.20 -22.54
C SER A 163 9.27 -1.96 -23.59
N SER A 164 9.63 -3.20 -23.81
CA SER A 164 8.87 -4.07 -24.74
C SER A 164 7.44 -4.29 -24.25
N MET A 165 7.17 -4.01 -22.99
CA MET A 165 5.85 -4.20 -22.39
C MET A 165 5.15 -2.87 -22.12
N GLY A 166 5.57 -1.78 -22.77
CA GLY A 166 5.04 -0.44 -22.55
C GLY A 166 5.86 0.35 -21.56
N GLN A 167 5.28 1.40 -20.99
CA GLN A 167 5.96 2.24 -20.03
C GLN A 167 6.00 1.54 -18.67
N ILE A 168 7.19 1.47 -18.07
CA ILE A 168 7.39 0.86 -16.75
C ILE A 168 8.22 1.81 -15.89
N PRO A 169 8.16 1.69 -14.54
CA PRO A 169 9.08 2.43 -13.69
C PRO A 169 10.51 1.98 -13.96
N ASP A 170 11.44 2.91 -13.91
CA ASP A 170 12.84 2.62 -14.22
C ASP A 170 13.44 1.57 -13.26
N ILE A 171 12.91 1.43 -12.06
CA ILE A 171 13.39 0.41 -11.12
C ILE A 171 13.13 -1.01 -11.63
N TYR A 172 12.25 -1.18 -12.62
CA TYR A 172 11.97 -2.49 -13.21
C TYR A 172 12.77 -2.74 -14.48
N GLU A 173 13.64 -1.83 -14.88
CA GLU A 173 14.35 -1.94 -16.14
C GLU A 173 15.18 -3.22 -16.26
N GLU A 174 15.92 -3.56 -15.22
CA GLU A 174 16.73 -4.77 -15.22
C GLU A 174 15.88 -6.02 -15.34
N GLU A 175 14.76 -6.04 -14.61
CA GLU A 175 13.84 -7.15 -14.68
C GLU A 175 13.26 -7.30 -16.08
N ALA A 176 12.89 -6.20 -16.72
CA ALA A 176 12.33 -6.23 -18.07
C ALA A 176 13.33 -6.74 -19.09
N LYS A 177 14.60 -6.36 -18.96
CA LYS A 177 15.65 -6.86 -19.84
C LYS A 177 15.79 -8.38 -19.74
N ASN A 178 15.71 -8.90 -18.52
CA ASN A 178 15.86 -10.33 -18.29
C ASN A 178 14.65 -11.12 -18.78
N MET A 179 13.52 -10.46 -19.01
CA MET A 179 12.31 -11.11 -19.48
C MET A 179 12.08 -10.98 -20.97
N MET A 180 12.99 -10.34 -21.70
CA MET A 180 12.82 -10.19 -23.14
C MET A 180 12.95 -11.53 -23.84
N PRO A 181 12.09 -11.83 -24.81
CA PRO A 181 12.22 -13.08 -25.56
C PRO A 181 13.52 -13.05 -26.36
N LEU A 182 14.11 -14.17 -26.49
CA LEU A 182 15.35 -14.35 -27.24
C LEU A 182 15.08 -14.35 -28.74
#